data_9ceaf1751f87502fd13937627344e59b
#
_entry.id   9ceaf1751f87502fd13937627344e59b
#
_cell.length_a   1.000
_cell.length_b   1.000
_cell.length_c   1.000
_cell.angle_alpha   90.00
_cell.angle_beta   90.00
_cell.angle_gamma   90.00
#
_symmetry.space_group_name_H-M   'P 1'
#
loop_
_entity.id
_entity.type
_entity.pdbx_description
1 polymer ?
#
loop_
_entity_poly.entity_id
_entity_poly.type
_entity_poly.pdbx_seq_one_letter_code
_entity_poly.pdbx_strand_id
1 'polypeptide(L)'
;MARVGGKNPADLIAGYRGGYTPLERKEIERKMTEGELTGLVSTNALELGIDIGKLDATVIVGYPGTRASFWQQSGRAGRSGSACVNYLILENEPFDQYIAIDPEWLFSRESENAIVDPDNLLIELAHLRAAAAEMPLSLDDIALFPDLGEMIPVLLSAGEVKASPEDLPGRGPAFPAGDYSLRNMDKTRFKLLAQEDGHEITEMDESQAYHEIHPGAVYMHDGASYEITKMDLVSRTAYAIPFTGDYYTVPAGQEETRILHVFQEDAYQRTEICFGDINVNEIIAMYKKLQFHNHQNLGYVTLTQPLQKDYGTESTWLTMPENVVRVYRSLLLPNRMGELVLNNHFDGMQYAIKNAVMMVTMTERDDIDVTMSNNATIPDEFREEKVSLFIYDKYEGGLGYSEKIYDLIPEILESAIKMVSGCPCEDGCPACVGDYNLDKKTVLWGLDNLLEESEPPVYLKKNIKEPQPVIRKEFSFFNLPDEWEKVCYAVVKKWRGRRAVPEDH
;
A
#
# COMPACT_ATOMS: atom_id res chain seq x y z
N MET A 1 -14.73 -5.45 -38.37
CA MET A 1 -13.27 -5.59 -38.21
C MET A 1 -12.68 -6.20 -39.46
N ALA A 2 -11.61 -5.62 -40.04
CA ALA A 2 -10.93 -6.18 -41.19
C ALA A 2 -10.19 -7.47 -40.82
N ARG A 3 -10.21 -8.49 -41.69
CA ARG A 3 -9.45 -9.75 -41.45
C ARG A 3 -7.98 -9.50 -41.77
N VAL A 4 -7.10 -9.88 -40.84
CA VAL A 4 -5.65 -9.86 -41.05
C VAL A 4 -5.20 -11.27 -41.46
N GLY A 5 -4.63 -11.40 -42.65
CA GLY A 5 -4.20 -12.70 -43.17
C GLY A 5 -5.30 -13.76 -43.26
N GLY A 6 -6.60 -13.36 -43.36
CA GLY A 6 -7.73 -14.28 -43.42
C GLY A 6 -8.25 -14.78 -42.08
N LYS A 7 -7.53 -14.52 -40.97
CA LYS A 7 -7.93 -14.87 -39.58
C LYS A 7 -8.73 -13.73 -38.93
N ASN A 8 -9.58 -14.05 -37.97
CA ASN A 8 -10.20 -13.04 -37.13
C ASN A 8 -9.09 -12.41 -36.21
N PRO A 9 -8.99 -11.06 -36.12
CA PRO A 9 -8.03 -10.42 -35.22
C PRO A 9 -8.10 -10.92 -33.76
N ALA A 10 -9.28 -11.29 -33.28
CA ALA A 10 -9.46 -11.85 -31.94
C ALA A 10 -8.71 -13.18 -31.75
N ASP A 11 -8.52 -13.98 -32.81
CA ASP A 11 -7.82 -15.27 -32.75
C ASP A 11 -6.29 -15.11 -32.74
N LEU A 12 -5.79 -13.88 -32.99
CA LEU A 12 -4.37 -13.55 -33.04
C LEU A 12 -3.86 -12.87 -31.80
N ILE A 13 -4.73 -12.61 -30.82
CA ILE A 13 -4.41 -11.92 -29.55
C ILE A 13 -4.80 -12.85 -28.40
N ALA A 14 -3.92 -13.01 -27.43
CA ALA A 14 -4.19 -13.74 -26.22
C ALA A 14 -3.97 -12.88 -24.96
N GLY A 15 -4.69 -13.21 -23.88
CA GLY A 15 -4.40 -12.72 -22.55
C GLY A 15 -3.20 -13.44 -21.97
N TYR A 16 -2.44 -12.79 -21.10
CA TYR A 16 -1.36 -13.40 -20.32
C TYR A 16 -1.30 -12.81 -18.92
N ARG A 17 -1.32 -13.65 -17.90
CA ARG A 17 -1.27 -13.20 -16.51
C ARG A 17 -0.67 -14.24 -15.56
N GLY A 18 -0.25 -13.81 -14.38
CA GLY A 18 0.38 -14.66 -13.36
C GLY A 18 -0.53 -15.79 -12.86
N GLY A 19 -1.85 -15.58 -12.82
CA GLY A 19 -2.83 -16.57 -12.36
C GLY A 19 -3.09 -17.75 -13.32
N TYR A 20 -2.53 -17.73 -14.53
CA TYR A 20 -2.64 -18.88 -15.43
C TYR A 20 -1.74 -20.03 -14.98
N THR A 21 -2.16 -21.26 -15.26
CA THR A 21 -1.35 -22.42 -14.96
C THR A 21 -0.02 -22.40 -15.72
N PRO A 22 1.04 -23.02 -15.22
CA PRO A 22 2.33 -23.09 -15.92
C PRO A 22 2.25 -23.67 -17.33
N LEU A 23 1.30 -24.59 -17.57
CA LEU A 23 1.09 -25.21 -18.89
C LEU A 23 0.44 -24.21 -19.86
N GLU A 24 -0.57 -23.47 -19.43
CA GLU A 24 -1.23 -22.43 -20.25
C GLU A 24 -0.24 -21.33 -20.60
N ARG A 25 0.56 -20.85 -19.64
CA ARG A 25 1.56 -19.82 -19.91
C ARG A 25 2.56 -20.28 -20.96
N LYS A 26 3.13 -21.48 -20.82
CA LYS A 26 4.07 -22.07 -21.81
C LYS A 26 3.47 -22.22 -23.19
N GLU A 27 2.19 -22.56 -23.29
CA GLU A 27 1.52 -22.70 -24.59
C GLU A 27 1.31 -21.34 -25.26
N ILE A 28 0.98 -20.28 -24.50
CA ILE A 28 0.87 -18.92 -25.03
C ILE A 28 2.24 -18.39 -25.48
N GLU A 29 3.28 -18.62 -24.67
CA GLU A 29 4.66 -18.26 -25.01
C GLU A 29 5.12 -18.94 -26.30
N ARG A 30 4.86 -20.24 -26.43
CA ARG A 30 5.17 -21.00 -27.66
C ARG A 30 4.45 -20.39 -28.88
N LYS A 31 3.15 -20.17 -28.79
CA LYS A 31 2.35 -19.60 -29.89
C LYS A 31 2.83 -18.21 -30.30
N MET A 32 3.27 -17.40 -29.34
CA MET A 32 3.83 -16.08 -29.61
C MET A 32 5.18 -16.21 -30.32
N THR A 33 6.06 -17.08 -29.85
CA THR A 33 7.39 -17.33 -30.45
C THR A 33 7.30 -17.90 -31.86
N GLU A 34 6.33 -18.78 -32.11
CA GLU A 34 6.11 -19.38 -33.43
C GLU A 34 5.32 -18.48 -34.39
N GLY A 35 4.88 -17.29 -33.93
CA GLY A 35 4.14 -16.35 -34.75
C GLY A 35 2.68 -16.75 -35.04
N GLU A 36 2.13 -17.67 -34.27
CA GLU A 36 0.71 -18.01 -34.30
C GLU A 36 -0.14 -16.88 -33.70
N LEU A 37 0.41 -16.19 -32.69
CA LEU A 37 -0.14 -14.96 -32.11
C LEU A 37 0.64 -13.75 -32.61
N THR A 38 -0.01 -12.62 -32.76
CA THR A 38 0.57 -11.32 -33.13
C THR A 38 0.52 -10.31 -31.99
N GLY A 39 -0.19 -10.59 -30.91
CA GLY A 39 -0.29 -9.71 -29.77
C GLY A 39 -0.65 -10.44 -28.48
N LEU A 40 -0.17 -9.87 -27.39
CA LEU A 40 -0.50 -10.28 -26.03
C LEU A 40 -1.05 -9.08 -25.25
N VAL A 41 -2.08 -9.30 -24.47
CA VAL A 41 -2.57 -8.36 -23.45
C VAL A 41 -2.19 -8.93 -22.10
N SER A 42 -1.32 -8.23 -21.40
CA SER A 42 -0.74 -8.75 -20.14
C SER A 42 -0.89 -7.75 -19.01
N THR A 43 -0.94 -8.26 -17.80
CA THR A 43 -0.57 -7.52 -16.60
C THR A 43 0.97 -7.40 -16.54
N ASN A 44 1.54 -6.97 -15.43
CA ASN A 44 3.00 -6.98 -15.18
C ASN A 44 3.66 -8.39 -15.25
N ALA A 45 2.87 -9.46 -15.46
CA ALA A 45 3.37 -10.83 -15.54
C ALA A 45 4.43 -11.06 -16.64
N LEU A 46 4.46 -10.21 -17.68
CA LEU A 46 5.49 -10.23 -18.73
C LEU A 46 6.69 -9.32 -18.45
N GLU A 47 6.70 -8.61 -17.33
CA GLU A 47 7.76 -7.66 -17.00
C GLU A 47 9.11 -8.36 -16.74
N LEU A 48 9.11 -9.52 -16.07
CA LEU A 48 10.30 -10.23 -15.64
C LEU A 48 10.43 -11.63 -16.26
N GLY A 49 11.66 -11.98 -16.63
CA GLY A 49 12.15 -13.36 -16.76
C GLY A 49 11.61 -14.22 -17.91
N ILE A 50 10.72 -13.72 -18.77
CA ILE A 50 10.08 -14.54 -19.82
C ILE A 50 10.61 -14.15 -21.20
N ASP A 51 10.97 -15.14 -22.01
CA ASP A 51 11.32 -14.96 -23.41
C ASP A 51 10.10 -15.26 -24.31
N ILE A 52 9.46 -14.20 -24.80
CA ILE A 52 8.30 -14.28 -25.69
C ILE A 52 8.65 -14.01 -27.14
N GLY A 53 9.93 -14.11 -27.48
CA GLY A 53 10.42 -13.89 -28.82
C GLY A 53 10.58 -12.39 -29.19
N LYS A 54 10.47 -12.10 -30.48
CA LYS A 54 10.65 -10.73 -30.99
C LYS A 54 9.33 -9.97 -30.91
N LEU A 55 9.35 -8.86 -30.19
CA LEU A 55 8.26 -7.88 -30.21
C LEU A 55 8.73 -6.63 -30.99
N ASP A 56 7.89 -6.14 -31.88
CA ASP A 56 8.13 -4.92 -32.65
C ASP A 56 7.64 -3.68 -31.90
N ALA A 57 6.67 -3.85 -31.02
CA ALA A 57 6.11 -2.75 -30.22
C ALA A 57 5.64 -3.22 -28.85
N THR A 58 5.70 -2.30 -27.86
CA THR A 58 4.94 -2.40 -26.61
C THR A 58 3.98 -1.24 -26.48
N VAL A 59 2.84 -1.50 -25.84
CA VAL A 59 1.84 -0.48 -25.48
C VAL A 59 1.59 -0.61 -23.99
N ILE A 60 2.07 0.36 -23.23
CA ILE A 60 1.93 0.46 -21.79
C ILE A 60 0.78 1.41 -21.51
N VAL A 61 -0.26 0.96 -20.81
CA VAL A 61 -1.43 1.76 -20.46
C VAL A 61 -1.34 2.14 -19.01
N GLY A 62 -1.20 3.43 -18.74
CA GLY A 62 -0.84 3.98 -17.44
C GLY A 62 0.65 3.81 -17.09
N TYR A 63 1.18 4.69 -16.26
CA TYR A 63 2.54 4.54 -15.74
C TYR A 63 2.61 3.37 -14.76
N PRO A 64 3.59 2.44 -14.90
CA PRO A 64 3.60 1.20 -14.12
C PRO A 64 4.08 1.35 -12.66
N GLY A 65 4.17 2.58 -12.15
CA GLY A 65 4.53 2.88 -10.77
C GLY A 65 6.01 3.18 -10.56
N THR A 66 6.92 2.51 -11.26
CA THR A 66 8.36 2.75 -11.16
C THR A 66 9.01 2.91 -12.54
N ARG A 67 10.14 3.64 -12.60
CA ARG A 67 10.94 3.74 -13.83
C ARG A 67 11.56 2.40 -14.20
N ALA A 68 11.98 1.62 -13.19
CA ALA A 68 12.49 0.28 -13.42
C ALA A 68 11.47 -0.59 -14.16
N SER A 69 10.22 -0.62 -13.69
CA SER A 69 9.12 -1.35 -14.32
C SER A 69 8.83 -0.83 -15.74
N PHE A 70 8.78 0.50 -15.92
CA PHE A 70 8.61 1.08 -17.26
C PHE A 70 9.70 0.63 -18.22
N TRP A 71 10.98 0.67 -17.83
CA TRP A 71 12.08 0.24 -18.67
C TRP A 71 12.10 -1.27 -18.90
N GLN A 72 11.69 -2.08 -17.92
CA GLN A 72 11.58 -3.53 -18.07
C GLN A 72 10.46 -3.91 -19.04
N GLN A 73 9.30 -3.25 -18.96
CA GLN A 73 8.17 -3.47 -19.88
C GLN A 73 8.50 -2.98 -21.29
N SER A 74 9.03 -1.77 -21.43
CA SER A 74 9.42 -1.22 -22.75
C SER A 74 10.56 -2.01 -23.39
N GLY A 75 11.50 -2.52 -22.59
CA GLY A 75 12.60 -3.38 -23.02
C GLY A 75 12.18 -4.78 -23.49
N ARG A 76 10.88 -5.10 -23.48
CA ARG A 76 10.37 -6.34 -24.11
C ARG A 76 10.37 -6.24 -25.62
N ALA A 77 10.26 -5.06 -26.22
CA ALA A 77 10.44 -4.85 -27.65
C ALA A 77 11.90 -4.61 -28.02
N GLY A 78 12.29 -4.94 -29.24
CA GLY A 78 13.59 -4.63 -29.83
C GLY A 78 14.78 -5.45 -29.31
N ARG A 79 14.58 -6.54 -28.59
CA ARG A 79 15.64 -7.35 -27.95
C ARG A 79 16.76 -7.85 -28.86
N SER A 80 16.53 -7.96 -30.16
CA SER A 80 17.52 -8.45 -31.12
C SER A 80 18.24 -7.34 -31.89
N GLY A 81 18.23 -6.10 -31.37
CA GLY A 81 18.82 -4.95 -32.07
C GLY A 81 17.99 -4.45 -33.26
N SER A 82 16.75 -4.92 -33.41
CA SER A 82 15.80 -4.39 -34.38
C SER A 82 15.17 -3.10 -33.88
N ALA A 83 14.77 -2.21 -34.80
CA ALA A 83 13.98 -1.03 -34.44
C ALA A 83 12.66 -1.46 -33.82
N CYS A 84 12.25 -0.81 -32.74
CA CYS A 84 10.99 -1.04 -32.04
C CYS A 84 10.34 0.29 -31.67
N VAL A 85 9.08 0.23 -31.32
CA VAL A 85 8.31 1.39 -30.85
C VAL A 85 7.67 1.05 -29.53
N ASN A 86 7.81 1.96 -28.56
CA ASN A 86 7.15 1.85 -27.26
C ASN A 86 6.16 3.01 -27.13
N TYR A 87 4.92 2.68 -26.77
CA TYR A 87 3.86 3.65 -26.50
C TYR A 87 3.55 3.63 -25.03
N LEU A 88 3.57 4.79 -24.36
CA LEU A 88 2.98 5.01 -23.06
C LEU A 88 1.69 5.79 -23.26
N ILE A 89 0.56 5.18 -22.93
CA ILE A 89 -0.76 5.81 -22.98
C ILE A 89 -1.04 6.32 -21.58
N LEU A 90 -1.04 7.63 -21.42
CA LEU A 90 -1.26 8.28 -20.14
C LEU A 90 -2.76 8.36 -19.82
N GLU A 91 -3.11 8.06 -18.59
CA GLU A 91 -4.46 8.14 -18.05
C GLU A 91 -4.68 9.41 -17.22
N ASN A 92 -5.87 9.59 -16.63
CA ASN A 92 -6.13 10.73 -15.73
C ASN A 92 -5.75 10.40 -14.28
N GLU A 93 -4.53 9.89 -14.11
CA GLU A 93 -3.92 9.55 -12.82
C GLU A 93 -2.76 10.52 -12.50
N PRO A 94 -2.39 10.71 -11.22
CA PRO A 94 -1.41 11.71 -10.81
C PRO A 94 -0.06 11.60 -11.53
N PHE A 95 0.52 10.42 -11.56
CA PHE A 95 1.81 10.19 -12.21
C PHE A 95 1.76 10.41 -13.71
N ASP A 96 0.71 9.94 -14.35
CA ASP A 96 0.52 10.07 -15.78
C ASP A 96 0.43 11.53 -16.18
N GLN A 97 -0.34 12.31 -15.43
CA GLN A 97 -0.47 13.75 -15.66
C GLN A 97 0.82 14.50 -15.35
N TYR A 98 1.57 14.07 -14.33
CA TYR A 98 2.88 14.65 -14.03
C TYR A 98 3.87 14.37 -15.16
N ILE A 99 3.95 13.14 -15.67
CA ILE A 99 4.80 12.74 -16.80
C ILE A 99 4.41 13.49 -18.07
N ALA A 100 3.10 13.74 -18.30
CA ALA A 100 2.63 14.53 -19.44
C ALA A 100 3.17 15.97 -19.40
N ILE A 101 3.36 16.54 -18.22
CA ILE A 101 3.88 17.92 -18.02
C ILE A 101 5.41 17.94 -18.02
N ASP A 102 6.04 16.95 -17.40
CA ASP A 102 7.50 16.84 -17.22
C ASP A 102 8.00 15.47 -17.69
N PRO A 103 8.06 15.20 -19.02
CA PRO A 103 8.54 13.90 -19.54
C PRO A 103 10.00 13.61 -19.17
N GLU A 104 10.82 14.65 -18.98
CA GLU A 104 12.23 14.52 -18.61
C GLU A 104 12.40 13.83 -17.26
N TRP A 105 11.43 13.96 -16.36
CA TRP A 105 11.41 13.22 -15.10
C TRP A 105 11.46 11.70 -15.31
N LEU A 106 10.80 11.17 -16.34
CA LEU A 106 10.82 9.73 -16.66
C LEU A 106 12.11 9.31 -17.39
N PHE A 107 12.56 10.13 -18.33
CA PHE A 107 13.61 9.70 -19.28
C PHE A 107 15.03 10.07 -18.86
N SER A 108 15.21 11.11 -18.03
CA SER A 108 16.55 11.65 -17.73
C SER A 108 17.10 11.23 -16.37
N ARG A 109 16.31 10.60 -15.53
CA ARG A 109 16.74 10.13 -14.21
C ARG A 109 17.11 8.65 -14.24
N GLU A 110 18.01 8.26 -13.36
CA GLU A 110 18.32 6.86 -13.13
C GLU A 110 17.14 6.10 -12.54
N SER A 111 17.19 4.77 -12.59
CA SER A 111 16.24 3.91 -11.89
C SER A 111 16.33 4.14 -10.38
N GLU A 112 15.29 3.74 -9.68
CA GLU A 112 15.13 3.89 -8.24
C GLU A 112 16.25 3.22 -7.46
N ASN A 113 16.64 3.84 -6.34
CA ASN A 113 17.45 3.19 -5.34
C ASN A 113 16.58 2.23 -4.52
N ALA A 114 17.07 1.03 -4.27
CA ALA A 114 16.41 0.13 -3.35
C ALA A 114 16.44 0.72 -1.93
N ILE A 115 15.29 0.77 -1.27
CA ILE A 115 15.17 1.07 0.15
C ILE A 115 14.99 -0.27 0.84
N VAL A 116 15.87 -0.58 1.78
CA VAL A 116 15.88 -1.86 2.50
C VAL A 116 16.15 -1.55 3.97
N ASP A 117 15.33 -2.08 4.86
CA ASP A 117 15.64 -2.16 6.28
C ASP A 117 16.27 -3.52 6.60
N PRO A 118 17.61 -3.60 6.72
CA PRO A 118 18.28 -4.85 7.07
C PRO A 118 18.05 -5.27 8.52
N ASP A 119 17.58 -4.37 9.36
CA ASP A 119 17.40 -4.56 10.79
C ASP A 119 15.93 -4.91 11.16
N ASN A 120 15.07 -5.18 10.16
CA ASN A 120 13.71 -5.64 10.44
C ASN A 120 13.73 -7.02 11.11
N LEU A 121 13.31 -7.05 12.38
CA LEU A 121 13.38 -8.25 13.24
C LEU A 121 12.57 -9.42 12.70
N LEU A 122 11.43 -9.18 12.05
CA LEU A 122 10.57 -10.24 11.53
C LEU A 122 11.23 -10.91 10.31
N ILE A 123 11.86 -10.08 9.45
CA ILE A 123 12.64 -10.57 8.30
C ILE A 123 13.85 -11.34 8.81
N GLU A 124 14.60 -10.78 9.75
CA GLU A 124 15.81 -11.41 10.28
C GLU A 124 15.49 -12.74 10.95
N LEU A 125 14.44 -12.83 11.77
CA LEU A 125 13.99 -14.09 12.39
C LEU A 125 13.63 -15.14 11.32
N ALA A 126 12.97 -14.75 10.23
CA ALA A 126 12.62 -15.67 9.15
C ALA A 126 13.88 -16.19 8.45
N HIS A 127 14.84 -15.32 8.18
CA HIS A 127 16.13 -15.70 7.58
C HIS A 127 16.97 -16.58 8.50
N LEU A 128 17.02 -16.28 9.81
CA LEU A 128 17.72 -17.12 10.80
C LEU A 128 17.15 -18.54 10.87
N ARG A 129 15.81 -18.67 10.79
CA ARG A 129 15.15 -19.99 10.74
C ARG A 129 15.55 -20.77 9.50
N ALA A 130 15.58 -20.12 8.35
CA ALA A 130 16.00 -20.71 7.09
C ALA A 130 17.49 -21.12 7.13
N ALA A 131 18.35 -20.23 7.60
CA ALA A 131 19.78 -20.49 7.74
C ALA A 131 20.05 -21.65 8.72
N ALA A 132 19.37 -21.68 9.87
CA ALA A 132 19.48 -22.78 10.85
C ALA A 132 19.03 -24.15 10.30
N ALA A 133 18.11 -24.14 9.33
CA ALA A 133 17.68 -25.38 8.66
C ALA A 133 18.69 -25.88 7.62
N GLU A 134 19.45 -24.99 7.00
CA GLU A 134 20.49 -25.34 6.03
C GLU A 134 21.79 -25.76 6.70
N MET A 135 22.25 -24.99 7.70
CA MET A 135 23.50 -25.23 8.45
C MET A 135 23.35 -24.82 9.92
N PRO A 136 24.12 -25.43 10.83
CA PRO A 136 24.18 -24.97 12.22
C PRO A 136 24.67 -23.51 12.29
N LEU A 137 23.95 -22.67 13.01
CA LEU A 137 24.37 -21.31 13.29
C LEU A 137 25.49 -21.31 14.32
N SER A 138 26.47 -20.43 14.11
CA SER A 138 27.64 -20.24 14.98
C SER A 138 27.81 -18.78 15.38
N LEU A 139 28.75 -18.48 16.28
CA LEU A 139 29.09 -17.10 16.62
C LEU A 139 29.70 -16.31 15.45
N ASP A 140 30.24 -16.98 14.44
CA ASP A 140 30.77 -16.33 13.26
C ASP A 140 29.67 -15.72 12.38
N ASP A 141 28.44 -16.23 12.50
CA ASP A 141 27.27 -15.73 11.76
C ASP A 141 26.79 -14.36 12.28
N ILE A 142 27.32 -13.85 13.40
CA ILE A 142 27.06 -12.49 13.91
C ILE A 142 27.43 -11.43 12.85
N ALA A 143 28.38 -11.73 11.98
CA ALA A 143 28.75 -10.84 10.89
C ALA A 143 27.61 -10.62 9.86
N LEU A 144 26.71 -11.59 9.72
CA LEU A 144 25.53 -11.54 8.83
C LEU A 144 24.25 -11.18 9.60
N PHE A 145 24.18 -11.59 10.86
CA PHE A 145 23.04 -11.41 11.76
C PHE A 145 23.53 -10.76 13.05
N PRO A 146 23.62 -9.42 13.10
CA PRO A 146 24.18 -8.71 14.28
C PRO A 146 23.45 -9.04 15.57
N ASP A 147 22.16 -9.31 15.49
CA ASP A 147 21.27 -9.56 16.63
C ASP A 147 21.11 -11.06 16.97
N LEU A 148 21.92 -11.93 16.33
CA LEU A 148 21.88 -13.38 16.51
C LEU A 148 21.87 -13.80 17.99
N GLY A 149 22.68 -13.13 18.83
CA GLY A 149 22.78 -13.47 20.25
C GLY A 149 21.49 -13.27 21.04
N GLU A 150 20.64 -12.35 20.62
CA GLU A 150 19.36 -12.04 21.25
C GLU A 150 18.21 -12.85 20.62
N MET A 151 18.30 -13.16 19.34
CA MET A 151 17.28 -13.89 18.60
C MET A 151 17.29 -15.39 18.85
N ILE A 152 18.47 -16.01 19.00
CA ILE A 152 18.57 -17.45 19.26
C ILE A 152 17.80 -17.90 20.50
N PRO A 153 17.88 -17.21 21.67
CA PRO A 153 17.06 -17.55 22.82
C PRO A 153 15.54 -17.52 22.53
N VAL A 154 15.09 -16.60 21.71
CA VAL A 154 13.67 -16.51 21.30
C VAL A 154 13.28 -17.72 20.47
N LEU A 155 14.07 -18.05 19.43
CA LEU A 155 13.82 -19.21 18.56
C LEU A 155 13.91 -20.54 19.33
N LEU A 156 14.82 -20.66 20.30
CA LEU A 156 14.91 -21.83 21.17
C LEU A 156 13.69 -21.96 22.09
N SER A 157 13.21 -20.84 22.67
CA SER A 157 12.04 -20.86 23.55
C SER A 157 10.74 -21.19 22.79
N ALA A 158 10.66 -20.77 21.53
CA ALA A 158 9.56 -21.10 20.62
C ALA A 158 9.65 -22.53 20.07
N GLY A 159 10.77 -23.24 20.27
CA GLY A 159 10.99 -24.58 19.76
C GLY A 159 11.25 -24.65 18.25
N GLU A 160 11.54 -23.52 17.64
CA GLU A 160 11.75 -23.38 16.19
C GLU A 160 13.18 -23.76 15.78
N VAL A 161 14.15 -23.62 16.66
CA VAL A 161 15.50 -24.16 16.53
C VAL A 161 15.84 -25.04 17.73
N LYS A 162 16.85 -25.89 17.59
CA LYS A 162 17.32 -26.76 18.67
C LYS A 162 18.80 -26.52 18.93
N ALA A 163 19.18 -26.44 20.19
CA ALA A 163 20.58 -26.48 20.55
C ALA A 163 21.16 -27.86 20.22
N SER A 164 22.19 -27.92 19.42
CA SER A 164 22.92 -29.15 19.10
C SER A 164 24.20 -29.21 19.94
N PRO A 165 24.46 -30.31 20.66
CA PRO A 165 25.73 -30.51 21.36
C PRO A 165 26.91 -30.80 20.45
N GLU A 166 26.70 -31.24 19.24
CA GLU A 166 27.73 -31.61 18.26
C GLU A 166 27.19 -31.32 16.85
N ASP A 167 27.75 -30.36 16.15
CA ASP A 167 27.78 -30.07 14.71
C ASP A 167 26.67 -30.66 13.79
N LEU A 168 25.50 -30.97 14.31
CA LEU A 168 24.38 -31.43 13.51
C LEU A 168 23.39 -30.28 13.27
N PRO A 169 22.95 -30.09 12.00
CA PRO A 169 21.97 -29.06 11.71
C PRO A 169 20.74 -29.20 12.60
N GLY A 170 20.42 -28.14 13.33
CA GLY A 170 19.22 -28.09 14.11
C GLY A 170 18.03 -28.30 13.19
N ARG A 171 17.39 -29.47 13.24
CA ARG A 171 16.17 -29.72 12.47
C ARG A 171 15.02 -28.94 13.10
N GLY A 172 14.83 -27.74 12.60
CA GLY A 172 13.54 -27.06 12.60
C GLY A 172 12.55 -27.73 11.63
N PRO A 173 11.42 -27.08 11.33
CA PRO A 173 10.51 -27.54 10.26
C PRO A 173 11.28 -27.84 9.00
N ALA A 174 10.88 -28.88 8.26
CA ALA A 174 11.65 -29.45 7.15
C ALA A 174 12.00 -28.47 6.01
N PHE A 175 11.30 -27.33 5.92
CA PHE A 175 11.53 -26.29 4.92
C PHE A 175 11.04 -24.91 5.39
N PRO A 176 11.72 -24.25 6.35
CA PRO A 176 11.27 -22.95 6.89
C PRO A 176 11.21 -21.84 5.82
N ALA A 177 12.06 -21.91 4.79
CA ALA A 177 12.05 -20.97 3.68
C ALA A 177 10.72 -21.00 2.88
N GLY A 178 9.93 -22.04 3.00
CA GLY A 178 8.58 -22.14 2.40
C GLY A 178 7.52 -21.41 3.20
N ASP A 179 7.80 -21.07 4.46
CA ASP A 179 6.85 -20.44 5.37
C ASP A 179 6.84 -18.92 5.30
N TYR A 180 7.74 -18.32 4.54
CA TYR A 180 7.77 -16.88 4.29
C TYR A 180 8.03 -16.56 2.83
N SER A 181 7.50 -15.43 2.39
CA SER A 181 7.64 -14.93 1.02
C SER A 181 8.56 -13.72 1.02
N LEU A 182 9.44 -13.62 0.01
CA LEU A 182 10.21 -12.39 -0.24
C LEU A 182 9.35 -11.24 -0.78
N ARG A 183 8.08 -11.49 -1.12
CA ARG A 183 7.14 -10.51 -1.68
C ARG A 183 5.98 -10.18 -0.75
N ASN A 184 5.72 -11.00 0.24
CA ASN A 184 4.61 -10.85 1.14
C ASN A 184 4.99 -11.39 2.52
N MET A 185 4.97 -10.52 3.52
CA MET A 185 5.36 -10.85 4.89
C MET A 185 4.19 -11.36 5.75
N ASP A 186 2.95 -11.21 5.28
CA ASP A 186 1.78 -11.70 6.00
C ASP A 186 1.74 -13.24 5.97
N LYS A 187 1.86 -13.84 7.14
CA LYS A 187 1.86 -15.30 7.33
C LYS A 187 0.46 -15.88 7.29
N THR A 188 -0.55 -15.05 7.43
CA THR A 188 -1.95 -15.47 7.50
C THR A 188 -2.51 -15.62 6.09
N ARG A 189 -2.85 -16.86 5.71
CA ARG A 189 -3.42 -17.16 4.41
C ARG A 189 -4.90 -17.49 4.52
N PHE A 190 -5.68 -16.91 3.63
CA PHE A 190 -7.10 -17.20 3.44
C PHE A 190 -7.32 -17.96 2.14
N LYS A 191 -8.14 -19.00 2.19
CA LYS A 191 -8.55 -19.77 1.02
C LYS A 191 -9.93 -19.34 0.58
N LEU A 192 -10.11 -19.18 -0.73
CA LEU A 192 -11.42 -18.99 -1.35
C LEU A 192 -11.86 -20.28 -2.01
N LEU A 193 -12.95 -20.84 -1.55
CA LEU A 193 -13.52 -22.09 -2.05
C LEU A 193 -14.85 -21.85 -2.77
N ALA A 194 -15.09 -22.58 -3.84
CA ALA A 194 -16.42 -22.65 -4.44
C ALA A 194 -17.37 -23.37 -3.47
N GLN A 195 -18.54 -22.77 -3.23
CA GLN A 195 -19.50 -23.31 -2.25
C GLN A 195 -20.16 -24.61 -2.73
N GLU A 196 -20.23 -24.84 -4.04
CA GLU A 196 -20.94 -25.97 -4.63
C GLU A 196 -20.20 -27.30 -4.45
N ASP A 197 -18.89 -27.32 -4.73
CA ASP A 197 -18.07 -28.53 -4.75
C ASP A 197 -16.82 -28.45 -3.87
N GLY A 198 -16.56 -27.30 -3.27
CA GLY A 198 -15.44 -27.09 -2.36
C GLY A 198 -14.08 -26.99 -3.04
N HIS A 199 -14.02 -26.85 -4.38
CA HIS A 199 -12.74 -26.64 -5.03
C HIS A 199 -12.13 -25.27 -4.66
N GLU A 200 -10.82 -25.23 -4.56
CA GLU A 200 -10.08 -24.01 -4.26
C GLU A 200 -9.99 -23.11 -5.50
N ILE A 201 -10.54 -21.87 -5.39
CA ILE A 201 -10.49 -20.87 -6.45
C ILE A 201 -9.15 -20.15 -6.38
N THR A 202 -8.75 -19.70 -5.17
CA THR A 202 -7.48 -18.98 -4.95
C THR A 202 -7.12 -18.98 -3.47
N GLU A 203 -5.89 -18.57 -3.18
CA GLU A 203 -5.38 -18.30 -1.84
C GLU A 203 -4.73 -16.91 -1.83
N MET A 204 -4.93 -16.14 -0.75
CA MET A 204 -4.41 -14.79 -0.58
C MET A 204 -4.07 -14.50 0.89
N ASP A 205 -3.35 -13.42 1.14
CA ASP A 205 -3.06 -12.98 2.52
C ASP A 205 -4.29 -12.36 3.21
N GLU A 206 -4.17 -12.10 4.51
CA GLU A 206 -5.27 -11.59 5.32
C GLU A 206 -5.72 -10.21 4.90
N SER A 207 -4.78 -9.29 4.61
CA SER A 207 -5.11 -7.93 4.20
C SER A 207 -5.89 -7.95 2.88
N GLN A 208 -5.37 -8.68 1.91
CA GLN A 208 -6.03 -8.86 0.62
C GLN A 208 -7.40 -9.53 0.79
N ALA A 209 -7.50 -10.54 1.65
CA ALA A 209 -8.76 -11.25 1.91
C ALA A 209 -9.83 -10.33 2.49
N TYR A 210 -9.47 -9.45 3.41
CA TYR A 210 -10.42 -8.50 4.00
C TYR A 210 -10.91 -7.47 2.99
N HIS A 211 -10.06 -7.10 2.02
CA HIS A 211 -10.42 -6.17 0.96
C HIS A 211 -11.19 -6.81 -0.19
N GLU A 212 -10.82 -8.04 -0.60
CA GLU A 212 -11.31 -8.62 -1.85
C GLU A 212 -12.37 -9.71 -1.66
N ILE A 213 -12.32 -10.48 -0.54
CA ILE A 213 -13.21 -11.63 -0.30
C ILE A 213 -14.02 -11.53 0.99
N HIS A 214 -14.32 -10.31 1.46
CA HIS A 214 -15.28 -10.08 2.56
C HIS A 214 -16.69 -10.56 2.19
N PRO A 215 -17.57 -10.86 3.15
CA PRO A 215 -18.95 -11.26 2.85
C PRO A 215 -19.69 -10.24 1.98
N GLY A 216 -20.26 -10.67 0.87
CA GLY A 216 -20.94 -9.85 -0.11
C GLY A 216 -20.02 -9.16 -1.13
N ALA A 217 -18.71 -9.38 -1.08
CA ALA A 217 -17.77 -8.95 -2.10
C ALA A 217 -18.04 -9.66 -3.43
N VAL A 218 -17.75 -8.97 -4.53
CA VAL A 218 -17.70 -9.54 -5.88
C VAL A 218 -16.23 -9.66 -6.29
N TYR A 219 -15.73 -10.88 -6.27
CA TYR A 219 -14.35 -11.21 -6.62
C TYR A 219 -14.26 -11.72 -8.06
N MET A 220 -13.25 -11.26 -8.79
CA MET A 220 -13.03 -11.68 -10.17
C MET A 220 -11.81 -12.59 -10.27
N HIS A 221 -12.02 -13.80 -10.76
CA HIS A 221 -10.97 -14.78 -10.98
C HIS A 221 -11.16 -15.47 -12.32
N ASP A 222 -10.10 -15.51 -13.14
CA ASP A 222 -10.06 -16.19 -14.45
C ASP A 222 -11.21 -15.83 -15.42
N GLY A 223 -11.59 -14.54 -15.40
CA GLY A 223 -12.68 -14.03 -16.27
C GLY A 223 -14.07 -14.40 -15.77
N ALA A 224 -14.19 -15.10 -14.65
CA ALA A 224 -15.42 -15.37 -13.95
C ALA A 224 -15.56 -14.44 -12.74
N SER A 225 -16.79 -14.05 -12.41
CA SER A 225 -17.09 -13.29 -11.20
C SER A 225 -17.74 -14.19 -10.18
N TYR A 226 -17.43 -13.97 -8.92
CA TYR A 226 -17.91 -14.74 -7.78
C TYR A 226 -18.43 -13.80 -6.70
N GLU A 227 -19.57 -14.11 -6.11
CA GLU A 227 -20.08 -13.42 -4.93
C GLU A 227 -19.69 -14.21 -3.68
N ILE A 228 -19.09 -13.52 -2.71
CA ILE A 228 -18.67 -14.12 -1.44
C ILE A 228 -19.88 -14.25 -0.52
N THR A 229 -20.26 -15.47 -0.20
CA THR A 229 -21.43 -15.75 0.65
C THR A 229 -21.11 -15.74 2.13
N LYS A 230 -19.91 -16.24 2.49
CA LYS A 230 -19.44 -16.38 3.86
C LYS A 230 -17.92 -16.28 3.94
N MET A 231 -17.44 -15.73 5.04
CA MET A 231 -16.04 -15.75 5.45
C MET A 231 -15.95 -16.27 6.88
N ASP A 232 -15.10 -17.24 7.10
CA ASP A 232 -14.83 -17.84 8.41
C ASP A 232 -13.39 -17.46 8.82
N LEU A 233 -13.30 -16.58 9.82
CA LEU A 233 -12.01 -16.03 10.28
C LEU A 233 -11.18 -17.10 11.05
N VAL A 234 -11.84 -18.07 11.68
CA VAL A 234 -11.15 -19.11 12.46
C VAL A 234 -10.49 -20.15 11.55
N SER A 235 -11.25 -20.65 10.55
CA SER A 235 -10.72 -21.58 9.55
C SER A 235 -9.98 -20.88 8.42
N ARG A 236 -9.99 -19.53 8.37
CA ARG A 236 -9.38 -18.70 7.33
C ARG A 236 -9.86 -19.11 5.94
N THR A 237 -11.17 -19.25 5.81
CA THR A 237 -11.78 -19.77 4.57
C THR A 237 -12.99 -18.92 4.20
N ALA A 238 -13.04 -18.47 2.96
CA ALA A 238 -14.21 -17.84 2.37
C ALA A 238 -14.88 -18.76 1.34
N TYR A 239 -16.19 -18.60 1.16
CA TYR A 239 -17.00 -19.39 0.24
C TYR A 239 -17.66 -18.49 -0.78
N ALA A 240 -17.62 -18.88 -2.04
CA ALA A 240 -18.14 -18.12 -3.16
C ALA A 240 -19.10 -18.92 -4.03
N ILE A 241 -20.02 -18.19 -4.65
CA ILE A 241 -20.90 -18.70 -5.71
C ILE A 241 -20.67 -17.91 -7.01
N PRO A 242 -20.93 -18.49 -8.19
CA PRO A 242 -20.85 -17.74 -9.44
C PRO A 242 -21.76 -16.51 -9.42
N PHE A 243 -21.25 -15.39 -9.95
CA PHE A 243 -21.94 -14.11 -9.99
C PHE A 243 -22.08 -13.61 -11.44
N THR A 244 -23.28 -13.12 -11.79
CA THR A 244 -23.60 -12.64 -13.15
C THR A 244 -24.14 -11.21 -13.15
N GLY A 245 -24.03 -10.49 -12.01
CA GLY A 245 -24.49 -9.11 -11.90
C GLY A 245 -23.58 -8.11 -12.62
N ASP A 246 -24.04 -6.89 -12.76
CA ASP A 246 -23.37 -5.79 -13.47
C ASP A 246 -22.74 -4.78 -12.48
N TYR A 247 -22.16 -5.25 -11.39
CA TYR A 247 -21.46 -4.40 -10.44
C TYR A 247 -20.26 -5.12 -9.82
N TYR A 248 -19.32 -4.33 -9.31
CA TYR A 248 -18.24 -4.79 -8.44
C TYR A 248 -18.31 -4.09 -7.09
N THR A 249 -17.55 -4.57 -6.13
CA THR A 249 -17.55 -4.05 -4.76
C THR A 249 -16.20 -3.45 -4.40
N VAL A 250 -16.24 -2.40 -3.59
CA VAL A 250 -15.05 -1.76 -3.02
C VAL A 250 -15.26 -1.61 -1.53
N PRO A 251 -14.39 -2.16 -0.67
CA PRO A 251 -14.49 -2.01 0.76
C PRO A 251 -14.42 -0.54 1.16
N ALA A 252 -15.06 -0.22 2.27
CA ALA A 252 -15.01 1.09 2.90
C ALA A 252 -14.85 0.88 4.41
N GLY A 253 -13.86 1.53 4.95
CA GLY A 253 -13.47 1.38 6.33
C GLY A 253 -12.89 2.66 6.90
N GLN A 254 -12.32 2.52 8.07
CA GLN A 254 -11.60 3.57 8.78
C GLN A 254 -10.27 2.99 9.23
N GLU A 255 -9.26 3.83 9.22
CA GLU A 255 -7.96 3.55 9.78
C GLU A 255 -7.75 4.45 10.99
N GLU A 256 -7.34 3.85 12.09
CA GLU A 256 -6.99 4.55 13.31
C GLU A 256 -5.52 4.28 13.61
N THR A 257 -4.77 5.35 13.85
CA THR A 257 -3.36 5.25 14.20
C THR A 257 -3.14 5.64 15.65
N ARG A 258 -2.25 4.92 16.33
CA ARG A 258 -1.84 5.21 17.70
C ARG A 258 -0.32 5.23 17.78
N ILE A 259 0.26 6.32 18.27
CA ILE A 259 1.71 6.42 18.49
C ILE A 259 2.11 5.50 19.64
N LEU A 260 3.06 4.61 19.39
CA LEU A 260 3.65 3.73 20.37
C LEU A 260 4.96 4.29 20.90
N HIS A 261 5.82 4.76 19.99
CA HIS A 261 7.12 5.29 20.34
C HIS A 261 7.54 6.38 19.35
N VAL A 262 8.22 7.43 19.85
CA VAL A 262 8.82 8.49 19.03
C VAL A 262 10.34 8.32 19.10
N PHE A 263 10.99 8.14 17.95
CA PHE A 263 12.45 7.98 17.85
C PHE A 263 13.13 9.29 17.52
N GLN A 264 12.52 10.07 16.60
CA GLN A 264 13.05 11.36 16.15
C GLN A 264 11.91 12.38 16.10
N GLU A 265 12.24 13.62 16.42
CA GLU A 265 11.31 14.75 16.40
C GLU A 265 12.08 16.02 16.03
N ASP A 266 11.67 16.67 14.93
CA ASP A 266 12.27 17.92 14.45
C ASP A 266 11.19 18.92 14.07
N ALA A 267 11.48 20.21 14.28
CA ALA A 267 10.64 21.28 13.77
C ALA A 267 11.01 21.58 12.30
N TYR A 268 10.01 21.55 11.42
CA TYR A 268 10.17 21.93 10.03
C TYR A 268 9.12 22.95 9.63
N GLN A 269 9.56 24.19 9.34
CA GLN A 269 8.69 25.29 8.98
C GLN A 269 7.58 25.52 10.03
N ARG A 270 6.33 25.21 9.68
CA ARG A 270 5.16 25.35 10.55
C ARG A 270 4.63 24.03 11.08
N THR A 271 5.30 22.94 10.81
CA THR A 271 4.94 21.61 11.25
C THR A 271 6.03 21.02 12.12
N GLU A 272 5.68 20.04 12.90
CA GLU A 272 6.55 19.16 13.64
C GLU A 272 6.60 17.83 12.91
N ILE A 273 7.80 17.37 12.57
CA ILE A 273 8.03 16.10 11.90
C ILE A 273 8.51 15.11 12.93
N CYS A 274 7.89 13.97 12.99
CA CYS A 274 8.30 12.88 13.87
C CYS A 274 8.49 11.59 13.09
N PHE A 275 9.38 10.73 13.60
CA PHE A 275 9.54 9.34 13.15
C PHE A 275 9.45 8.41 14.36
N GLY A 276 8.81 7.26 14.19
CA GLY A 276 8.69 6.28 15.26
C GLY A 276 7.74 5.13 14.95
N ASP A 277 7.43 4.35 15.99
CA ASP A 277 6.48 3.24 15.90
C ASP A 277 5.05 3.72 16.12
N ILE A 278 4.16 3.17 15.32
CA ILE A 278 2.71 3.32 15.48
C ILE A 278 2.02 1.95 15.49
N ASN A 279 0.84 1.92 16.07
CA ASN A 279 -0.12 0.84 15.84
C ASN A 279 -1.17 1.35 14.85
N VAL A 280 -1.44 0.56 13.83
CA VAL A 280 -2.48 0.81 12.84
C VAL A 280 -3.61 -0.18 13.06
N ASN A 281 -4.82 0.33 13.23
CA ASN A 281 -6.04 -0.45 13.33
C ASN A 281 -6.90 -0.15 12.11
N GLU A 282 -6.96 -1.08 11.18
CA GLU A 282 -7.79 -1.01 10.00
C GLU A 282 -9.12 -1.71 10.26
N ILE A 283 -10.23 -1.01 10.04
CA ILE A 283 -11.58 -1.51 10.27
C ILE A 283 -12.38 -1.40 8.98
N ILE A 284 -12.71 -2.52 8.36
CA ILE A 284 -13.62 -2.59 7.22
C ILE A 284 -15.01 -2.91 7.74
N ALA A 285 -15.88 -1.89 7.76
CA ALA A 285 -17.23 -2.00 8.31
C ALA A 285 -18.31 -2.08 7.24
N MET A 286 -18.03 -1.68 6.00
CA MET A 286 -18.98 -1.65 4.90
C MET A 286 -18.27 -1.77 3.55
N TYR A 287 -19.05 -1.92 2.50
CA TYR A 287 -18.56 -1.84 1.14
C TYR A 287 -19.56 -1.07 0.26
N LYS A 288 -19.05 -0.44 -0.80
CA LYS A 288 -19.87 0.20 -1.83
C LYS A 288 -19.99 -0.70 -3.05
N LYS A 289 -21.14 -0.66 -3.71
CA LYS A 289 -21.37 -1.33 -4.99
C LYS A 289 -21.21 -0.31 -6.11
N LEU A 290 -20.37 -0.61 -7.08
CA LEU A 290 -20.10 0.25 -8.23
C LEU A 290 -20.45 -0.49 -9.52
N GLN A 291 -21.18 0.16 -10.43
CA GLN A 291 -21.53 -0.41 -11.71
C GLN A 291 -20.29 -0.54 -12.62
N PHE A 292 -20.15 -1.66 -13.34
CA PHE A 292 -18.94 -1.90 -14.16
C PHE A 292 -18.70 -0.85 -15.25
N HIS A 293 -19.72 -0.39 -15.96
CA HIS A 293 -19.52 0.43 -17.15
C HIS A 293 -19.27 1.93 -16.89
N ASN A 294 -19.78 2.45 -15.79
CA ASN A 294 -19.78 3.89 -15.52
C ASN A 294 -19.34 4.25 -14.13
N HIS A 295 -18.96 3.24 -13.32
CA HIS A 295 -18.53 3.37 -11.91
C HIS A 295 -19.57 4.10 -11.04
N GLN A 296 -20.84 4.05 -11.43
CA GLN A 296 -21.93 4.65 -10.64
C GLN A 296 -22.07 3.94 -9.31
N ASN A 297 -22.10 4.71 -8.23
CA ASN A 297 -22.34 4.18 -6.90
C ASN A 297 -23.80 3.75 -6.77
N LEU A 298 -24.02 2.45 -6.55
CA LEU A 298 -25.34 1.82 -6.38
C LEU A 298 -25.78 1.77 -4.91
N GLY A 299 -24.90 2.19 -3.98
CA GLY A 299 -25.18 2.22 -2.56
C GLY A 299 -24.10 1.54 -1.72
N TYR A 300 -24.28 1.65 -0.41
CA TYR A 300 -23.39 1.07 0.60
C TYR A 300 -24.10 -0.08 1.32
N VAL A 301 -23.33 -1.09 1.66
CA VAL A 301 -23.81 -2.24 2.45
C VAL A 301 -22.92 -2.39 3.66
N THR A 302 -23.52 -2.42 4.84
CA THR A 302 -22.80 -2.63 6.11
C THR A 302 -22.54 -4.12 6.32
N LEU A 303 -21.32 -4.47 6.68
CA LEU A 303 -20.96 -5.83 7.08
C LEU A 303 -21.64 -6.19 8.40
N THR A 304 -22.12 -7.41 8.51
CA THR A 304 -22.73 -7.93 9.75
C THR A 304 -21.72 -7.95 10.90
N GLN A 305 -20.47 -8.25 10.58
CA GLN A 305 -19.33 -8.20 11.49
C GLN A 305 -18.22 -7.42 10.78
N PRO A 306 -17.75 -6.31 11.35
CA PRO A 306 -16.58 -5.61 10.82
C PRO A 306 -15.37 -6.54 10.79
N LEU A 307 -14.56 -6.41 9.75
CA LEU A 307 -13.26 -7.04 9.67
C LEU A 307 -12.23 -6.05 10.22
N GLN A 308 -11.35 -6.52 11.06
CA GLN A 308 -10.41 -5.67 11.77
C GLN A 308 -9.02 -6.30 11.69
N LYS A 309 -8.04 -5.49 11.30
CA LYS A 309 -6.62 -5.84 11.30
C LYS A 309 -5.89 -4.82 12.16
N ASP A 310 -5.08 -5.32 13.09
CA ASP A 310 -4.29 -4.53 14.02
C ASP A 310 -2.83 -4.95 13.90
N TYR A 311 -1.94 -4.00 13.63
CA TYR A 311 -0.50 -4.29 13.47
C TYR A 311 0.35 -3.08 13.85
N GLY A 312 1.57 -3.36 14.36
CA GLY A 312 2.59 -2.36 14.63
C GLY A 312 3.47 -2.14 13.41
N THR A 313 3.77 -0.87 13.09
CA THR A 313 4.65 -0.51 11.98
C THR A 313 5.39 0.79 12.25
N GLU A 314 6.33 1.11 11.38
CA GLU A 314 7.02 2.40 11.40
C GLU A 314 6.24 3.47 10.65
N SER A 315 6.36 4.70 11.10
CA SER A 315 5.70 5.86 10.49
C SER A 315 6.53 7.13 10.65
N THR A 316 6.49 7.95 9.63
CA THR A 316 6.79 9.39 9.72
C THR A 316 5.49 10.16 9.74
N TRP A 317 5.36 11.14 10.62
CA TRP A 317 4.15 11.96 10.67
C TRP A 317 4.44 13.45 10.82
N LEU A 318 3.51 14.23 10.29
CA LEU A 318 3.52 15.69 10.25
C LEU A 318 2.38 16.22 11.09
N THR A 319 2.67 17.07 12.08
CA THR A 319 1.63 17.74 12.86
C THR A 319 1.00 18.88 12.04
N MET A 320 -0.31 18.87 11.92
CA MET A 320 -1.05 19.87 11.16
C MET A 320 -1.13 21.21 11.88
N PRO A 321 -0.87 22.34 11.19
CA PRO A 321 -1.09 23.67 11.76
C PRO A 321 -2.55 23.87 12.20
N GLU A 322 -2.74 24.45 13.39
CA GLU A 322 -4.07 24.61 14.00
C GLU A 322 -5.06 25.39 13.12
N ASN A 323 -4.56 26.42 12.39
CA ASN A 323 -5.40 27.19 11.48
C ASN A 323 -5.93 26.33 10.32
N VAL A 324 -5.15 25.39 9.78
CA VAL A 324 -5.59 24.46 8.74
C VAL A 324 -6.65 23.51 9.29
N VAL A 325 -6.38 22.92 10.46
CA VAL A 325 -7.33 22.02 11.13
C VAL A 325 -8.68 22.70 11.37
N ARG A 326 -8.64 23.91 11.91
CA ARG A 326 -9.85 24.71 12.20
C ARG A 326 -10.64 25.01 10.92
N VAL A 327 -9.97 25.43 9.85
CA VAL A 327 -10.63 25.74 8.58
C VAL A 327 -11.23 24.50 7.97
N TYR A 328 -10.48 23.41 7.83
CA TYR A 328 -10.95 22.19 7.20
C TYR A 328 -12.13 21.55 7.96
N ARG A 329 -12.10 21.56 9.30
CA ARG A 329 -13.21 21.03 10.11
C ARG A 329 -14.47 21.89 10.04
N SER A 330 -14.37 23.16 9.65
CA SER A 330 -15.51 24.09 9.60
C SER A 330 -16.07 24.33 8.20
N LEU A 331 -15.44 23.80 7.15
CA LEU A 331 -15.85 24.05 5.78
C LEU A 331 -17.12 23.31 5.39
N LEU A 332 -18.07 24.07 4.89
CA LEU A 332 -19.22 23.57 4.15
C LEU A 332 -19.10 24.09 2.71
N LEU A 333 -18.86 23.18 1.77
CA LEU A 333 -18.78 23.51 0.36
C LEU A 333 -19.96 22.88 -0.41
N PRO A 334 -20.41 23.50 -1.51
CA PRO A 334 -21.45 22.91 -2.34
C PRO A 334 -20.90 21.65 -3.04
N ASN A 335 -21.62 20.55 -2.94
CA ASN A 335 -21.39 19.38 -3.77
C ASN A 335 -21.86 19.65 -5.23
N ARG A 336 -21.72 18.66 -6.12
CA ARG A 336 -22.15 18.77 -7.53
C ARG A 336 -23.65 19.02 -7.69
N MET A 337 -24.46 18.72 -6.69
CA MET A 337 -25.90 18.98 -6.68
C MET A 337 -26.26 20.33 -6.04
N GLY A 338 -25.26 21.11 -5.62
CA GLY A 338 -25.43 22.40 -4.97
C GLY A 338 -25.79 22.32 -3.49
N GLU A 339 -25.80 21.13 -2.87
CA GLU A 339 -26.03 20.96 -1.44
C GLU A 339 -24.74 21.25 -0.67
N LEU A 340 -24.84 22.00 0.42
CA LEU A 340 -23.69 22.27 1.29
C LEU A 340 -23.37 21.03 2.13
N VAL A 341 -22.23 20.43 1.87
CA VAL A 341 -21.72 19.26 2.58
C VAL A 341 -20.38 19.56 3.24
N LEU A 342 -20.08 18.86 4.34
CA LEU A 342 -18.77 18.92 4.95
C LEU A 342 -17.83 18.05 4.07
N ASN A 343 -17.02 18.73 3.26
CA ASN A 343 -16.00 18.05 2.47
C ASN A 343 -14.74 17.88 3.30
N ASN A 344 -14.23 16.67 3.33
CA ASN A 344 -13.00 16.36 4.03
C ASN A 344 -11.78 16.67 3.14
N HIS A 345 -11.32 17.93 3.18
CA HIS A 345 -10.13 18.36 2.42
C HIS A 345 -8.82 17.74 2.93
N PHE A 346 -8.86 17.11 4.11
CA PHE A 346 -7.75 16.27 4.56
C PHE A 346 -7.52 15.10 3.62
N ASP A 347 -8.58 14.50 3.06
CA ASP A 347 -8.45 13.40 2.08
C ASP A 347 -7.68 13.86 0.84
N GLY A 348 -7.92 15.10 0.39
CA GLY A 348 -7.18 15.68 -0.72
C GLY A 348 -5.70 15.91 -0.42
N MET A 349 -5.37 16.33 0.81
CA MET A 349 -3.97 16.45 1.25
C MET A 349 -3.31 15.08 1.37
N GLN A 350 -3.97 14.11 1.99
CA GLN A 350 -3.50 12.72 2.09
C GLN A 350 -3.19 12.16 0.71
N TYR A 351 -4.14 12.33 -0.23
CA TYR A 351 -3.98 11.88 -1.59
C TYR A 351 -2.77 12.50 -2.29
N ALA A 352 -2.62 13.83 -2.21
CA ALA A 352 -1.50 14.54 -2.83
C ALA A 352 -0.16 14.13 -2.22
N ILE A 353 -0.08 14.03 -0.89
CA ILE A 353 1.14 13.61 -0.19
C ILE A 353 1.46 12.15 -0.48
N LYS A 354 0.48 11.24 -0.46
CA LYS A 354 0.70 9.82 -0.82
C LYS A 354 1.34 9.69 -2.21
N ASN A 355 0.80 10.39 -3.21
CA ASN A 355 1.37 10.36 -4.54
C ASN A 355 2.76 10.98 -4.60
N ALA A 356 3.02 12.06 -3.86
CA ALA A 356 4.35 12.65 -3.79
C ALA A 356 5.37 11.73 -3.10
N VAL A 357 4.98 11.05 -2.02
CA VAL A 357 5.81 10.04 -1.37
C VAL A 357 6.19 8.95 -2.36
N MET A 358 5.20 8.34 -3.03
CA MET A 358 5.47 7.31 -4.04
C MET A 358 6.39 7.82 -5.16
N MET A 359 6.24 9.08 -5.59
CA MET A 359 7.08 9.67 -6.63
C MET A 359 8.53 9.91 -6.19
N VAL A 360 8.74 10.30 -4.94
CA VAL A 360 10.07 10.63 -4.39
C VAL A 360 10.80 9.37 -3.94
N THR A 361 10.10 8.45 -3.26
CA THR A 361 10.67 7.20 -2.74
C THR A 361 10.62 6.05 -3.74
N MET A 362 9.81 6.20 -4.80
CA MET A 362 9.58 5.18 -5.83
C MET A 362 9.05 3.86 -5.26
N THR A 363 8.21 3.95 -4.23
CA THR A 363 7.50 2.83 -3.64
C THR A 363 6.25 2.49 -4.45
N GLU A 364 5.79 1.25 -4.36
CA GLU A 364 4.52 0.84 -4.92
C GLU A 364 3.35 1.35 -4.03
N ARG A 365 2.15 1.42 -4.62
CA ARG A 365 0.95 1.92 -3.92
C ARG A 365 0.59 1.09 -2.68
N ASP A 366 0.97 -0.18 -2.69
CA ASP A 366 0.64 -1.14 -1.64
C ASP A 366 1.73 -1.23 -0.55
N ASP A 367 2.87 -0.57 -0.73
CA ASP A 367 3.96 -0.58 0.24
C ASP A 367 3.74 0.42 1.38
N ILE A 368 3.08 1.54 1.09
CA ILE A 368 2.85 2.63 2.05
C ILE A 368 1.39 3.06 2.07
N ASP A 369 0.98 3.66 3.19
CA ASP A 369 -0.27 4.41 3.25
C ASP A 369 -0.11 5.75 3.95
N VAL A 370 -1.11 6.61 3.77
CA VAL A 370 -1.15 7.94 4.35
C VAL A 370 -2.52 8.17 4.96
N THR A 371 -2.57 8.41 6.26
CA THR A 371 -3.82 8.66 6.97
C THR A 371 -3.73 9.89 7.87
N MET A 372 -4.86 10.55 8.09
CA MET A 372 -4.98 11.68 8.99
C MET A 372 -5.66 11.23 10.27
N SER A 373 -5.00 11.38 11.39
CA SER A 373 -5.53 10.94 12.67
C SER A 373 -5.28 11.98 13.77
N ASN A 374 -6.06 11.91 14.82
CA ASN A 374 -5.72 12.58 16.05
C ASN A 374 -4.61 11.78 16.73
N ASN A 375 -3.57 12.47 17.23
CA ASN A 375 -2.51 11.79 17.99
C ASN A 375 -3.10 11.29 19.30
N ALA A 376 -3.62 10.06 19.30
CA ALA A 376 -3.90 9.36 20.54
C ALA A 376 -2.56 8.84 21.09
N THR A 377 -1.93 9.62 21.96
CA THR A 377 -0.74 9.18 22.70
C THR A 377 -1.08 8.07 23.67
N ILE A 378 -0.08 7.26 24.02
CA ILE A 378 -0.10 6.34 25.17
C ILE A 378 -0.60 7.11 26.40
N PRO A 379 -1.45 6.50 27.28
CA PRO A 379 -2.17 7.21 28.35
C PRO A 379 -1.34 8.01 29.34
N ASP A 380 -0.04 7.85 29.37
CA ASP A 380 0.85 8.44 30.39
C ASP A 380 1.53 9.77 29.98
N GLU A 381 1.35 10.26 28.76
CA GLU A 381 1.87 11.55 28.35
C GLU A 381 0.73 12.51 28.04
N PHE A 382 0.62 13.58 28.82
CA PHE A 382 -0.29 14.73 28.60
C PHE A 382 0.18 15.55 27.39
N ARG A 383 0.12 15.00 26.18
CA ARG A 383 0.23 15.77 24.96
C ARG A 383 -1.18 16.19 24.52
N GLU A 384 -1.33 17.48 24.14
CA GLU A 384 -2.56 17.96 23.52
C GLU A 384 -2.86 17.11 22.26
N GLU A 385 -4.13 16.72 22.07
CA GLU A 385 -4.57 16.02 20.88
C GLU A 385 -4.34 16.90 19.64
N LYS A 386 -3.26 16.66 18.95
CA LYS A 386 -2.93 17.31 17.69
C LYS A 386 -3.42 16.42 16.53
N VAL A 387 -3.88 17.03 15.45
CA VAL A 387 -4.15 16.32 14.21
C VAL A 387 -2.83 16.13 13.48
N SER A 388 -2.50 14.92 13.09
CA SER A 388 -1.31 14.62 12.33
C SER A 388 -1.61 13.78 11.10
N LEU A 389 -0.80 13.98 10.07
CA LEU A 389 -0.78 13.17 8.86
C LEU A 389 0.32 12.14 9.04
N PHE A 390 -0.06 10.87 9.09
CA PHE A 390 0.82 9.72 9.22
C PHE A 390 1.12 9.14 7.84
N ILE A 391 2.38 8.89 7.56
CA ILE A 391 2.89 8.18 6.39
C ILE A 391 3.57 6.94 6.92
N TYR A 392 3.08 5.76 6.61
CA TYR A 392 3.53 4.53 7.26
C TYR A 392 3.66 3.36 6.29
N ASP A 393 4.53 2.43 6.66
CA ASP A 393 4.74 1.19 5.93
C ASP A 393 3.55 0.24 6.17
N LYS A 394 2.98 -0.34 5.11
CA LYS A 394 1.82 -1.27 5.22
C LYS A 394 2.21 -2.67 5.69
N TYR A 395 3.41 -2.85 6.19
CA TYR A 395 3.94 -4.11 6.65
C TYR A 395 4.21 -4.07 8.15
N GLU A 396 3.89 -5.19 8.81
CA GLU A 396 4.18 -5.35 10.22
C GLU A 396 5.70 -5.25 10.48
N GLY A 397 6.08 -4.37 11.41
CA GLY A 397 7.48 -4.08 11.73
C GLY A 397 8.16 -3.05 10.82
N GLY A 398 7.51 -2.59 9.76
CA GLY A 398 8.08 -1.64 8.80
C GLY A 398 9.05 -2.28 7.78
N LEU A 399 9.38 -1.55 6.73
CA LEU A 399 10.36 -1.92 5.69
C LEU A 399 11.46 -0.86 5.53
N GLY A 400 11.50 0.16 6.41
CA GLY A 400 12.46 1.25 6.37
C GLY A 400 12.07 2.40 5.43
N TYR A 401 10.91 2.36 4.79
CA TYR A 401 10.44 3.49 4.00
C TYR A 401 10.17 4.70 4.87
N SER A 402 9.51 4.51 6.02
CA SER A 402 9.14 5.60 6.93
C SER A 402 10.35 6.34 7.49
N GLU A 403 11.45 5.65 7.82
CA GLU A 403 12.69 6.30 8.23
C GLU A 403 13.28 7.16 7.09
N LYS A 404 13.29 6.62 5.88
CA LYS A 404 13.77 7.35 4.70
C LYS A 404 12.88 8.52 4.33
N ILE A 405 11.56 8.38 4.47
CA ILE A 405 10.58 9.43 4.23
C ILE A 405 10.81 10.62 5.17
N TYR A 406 11.21 10.36 6.42
CA TYR A 406 11.52 11.42 7.40
C TYR A 406 12.58 12.40 6.85
N ASP A 407 13.64 11.89 6.26
CA ASP A 407 14.69 12.72 5.64
C ASP A 407 14.21 13.47 4.39
N LEU A 408 13.22 12.91 3.68
CA LEU A 408 12.74 13.39 2.39
C LEU A 408 11.49 14.27 2.47
N ILE A 409 10.97 14.57 3.67
CA ILE A 409 9.76 15.40 3.84
C ILE A 409 9.81 16.72 3.07
N PRO A 410 10.93 17.49 3.06
CA PRO A 410 11.00 18.72 2.27
C PRO A 410 10.73 18.50 0.78
N GLU A 411 11.34 17.48 0.18
CA GLU A 411 11.17 17.14 -1.24
C GLU A 411 9.75 16.62 -1.54
N ILE A 412 9.19 15.85 -0.62
CA ILE A 412 7.83 15.31 -0.71
C ILE A 412 6.79 16.43 -0.71
N LEU A 413 6.89 17.39 0.22
CA LEU A 413 5.96 18.51 0.30
C LEU A 413 6.06 19.41 -0.94
N GLU A 414 7.27 19.72 -1.40
CA GLU A 414 7.49 20.49 -2.64
C GLU A 414 6.88 19.77 -3.85
N SER A 415 7.07 18.46 -3.94
CA SER A 415 6.52 17.63 -5.00
C SER A 415 5.00 17.57 -4.96
N ALA A 416 4.38 17.43 -3.79
CA ALA A 416 2.92 17.46 -3.61
C ALA A 416 2.33 18.80 -4.09
N ILE A 417 2.92 19.91 -3.67
CA ILE A 417 2.51 21.25 -4.09
C ILE A 417 2.65 21.41 -5.61
N LYS A 418 3.77 20.98 -6.18
CA LYS A 418 4.01 21.04 -7.63
C LYS A 418 3.01 20.21 -8.42
N MET A 419 2.68 18.99 -7.97
CA MET A 419 1.68 18.12 -8.61
C MET A 419 0.30 18.75 -8.58
N VAL A 420 -0.15 19.27 -7.44
CA VAL A 420 -1.48 19.89 -7.32
C VAL A 420 -1.54 21.20 -8.11
N SER A 421 -0.57 22.09 -7.96
CA SER A 421 -0.55 23.39 -8.64
C SER A 421 -0.42 23.25 -10.16
N GLY A 422 0.41 22.33 -10.65
CA GLY A 422 0.67 22.08 -12.06
C GLY A 422 -0.48 21.39 -12.81
N CYS A 423 -1.42 20.77 -12.13
CA CYS A 423 -2.56 20.13 -12.79
C CYS A 423 -3.39 21.15 -13.59
N PRO A 424 -3.77 20.85 -14.84
CA PRO A 424 -4.51 21.81 -15.70
C PRO A 424 -5.97 22.03 -15.28
N CYS A 425 -6.52 21.25 -14.36
CA CYS A 425 -7.88 21.44 -13.88
C CYS A 425 -8.03 22.74 -13.06
N GLU A 426 -9.23 23.36 -13.08
CA GLU A 426 -9.51 24.59 -12.35
C GLU A 426 -9.93 24.35 -10.90
N ASP A 427 -10.82 23.36 -10.68
CA ASP A 427 -11.51 23.17 -9.40
C ASP A 427 -10.99 21.99 -8.58
N GLY A 428 -10.39 21.01 -9.20
CA GLY A 428 -9.94 19.75 -8.61
C GLY A 428 -10.37 18.55 -9.45
N CYS A 429 -9.58 17.50 -9.43
CA CYS A 429 -9.86 16.28 -10.17
C CYS A 429 -9.17 15.07 -9.53
N PRO A 430 -9.54 13.84 -9.91
CA PRO A 430 -8.91 12.63 -9.41
C PRO A 430 -7.39 12.60 -9.55
N ALA A 431 -6.82 13.26 -10.56
CA ALA A 431 -5.38 13.31 -10.77
C ALA A 431 -4.61 14.22 -9.80
N CYS A 432 -5.23 15.21 -9.16
CA CYS A 432 -4.49 16.11 -8.28
C CYS A 432 -4.92 16.06 -6.81
N VAL A 433 -6.22 15.89 -6.54
CA VAL A 433 -6.78 15.88 -5.19
C VAL A 433 -7.62 14.64 -4.87
N GLY A 434 -7.68 13.67 -5.79
CA GLY A 434 -8.33 12.38 -5.59
C GLY A 434 -9.83 12.35 -5.89
N ASP A 435 -10.53 13.47 -5.85
CA ASP A 435 -11.97 13.53 -6.10
C ASP A 435 -12.36 14.87 -6.75
N TYR A 436 -13.39 14.83 -7.61
CA TYR A 436 -13.96 16.04 -8.23
C TYR A 436 -14.75 16.92 -7.25
N ASN A 437 -15.10 16.43 -6.08
CA ASN A 437 -15.81 17.19 -5.06
C ASN A 437 -14.88 17.97 -4.12
N LEU A 438 -13.55 17.73 -4.21
CA LEU A 438 -12.55 18.45 -3.43
C LEU A 438 -12.05 19.68 -4.18
N ASP A 439 -12.04 20.81 -3.50
CA ASP A 439 -11.55 22.06 -4.09
C ASP A 439 -10.03 22.15 -4.07
N LYS A 440 -9.44 22.16 -5.27
CA LYS A 440 -7.99 22.21 -5.50
C LYS A 440 -7.31 23.36 -4.75
N LYS A 441 -7.92 24.57 -4.77
CA LYS A 441 -7.32 25.76 -4.15
C LYS A 441 -7.30 25.63 -2.63
N THR A 442 -8.29 24.96 -2.07
CA THR A 442 -8.36 24.70 -0.63
C THR A 442 -7.31 23.68 -0.22
N VAL A 443 -7.16 22.59 -0.98
CA VAL A 443 -6.11 21.58 -0.73
C VAL A 443 -4.72 22.19 -0.86
N LEU A 444 -4.49 22.96 -1.93
CA LEU A 444 -3.20 23.65 -2.14
C LEU A 444 -2.90 24.64 -1.01
N TRP A 445 -3.88 25.43 -0.56
CA TRP A 445 -3.73 26.31 0.58
C TRP A 445 -3.31 25.55 1.84
N GLY A 446 -3.88 24.37 2.10
CA GLY A 446 -3.51 23.54 3.24
C GLY A 446 -2.07 23.01 3.14
N LEU A 447 -1.65 22.58 1.96
CA LEU A 447 -0.28 22.11 1.70
C LEU A 447 0.73 23.28 1.89
N ASP A 448 0.44 24.45 1.30
CA ASP A 448 1.29 25.65 1.44
C ASP A 448 1.43 26.09 2.90
N ASN A 449 0.37 25.93 3.70
CA ASN A 449 0.39 26.26 5.13
C ASN A 449 1.25 25.34 6.01
N LEU A 450 1.69 24.20 5.51
CA LEU A 450 2.74 23.41 6.17
C LEU A 450 4.10 24.13 6.10
N LEU A 451 4.30 24.96 5.08
CA LEU A 451 5.55 25.66 4.83
C LEU A 451 5.50 27.13 5.32
N GLU A 452 4.49 27.90 4.91
CA GLU A 452 4.37 29.33 5.19
C GLU A 452 2.93 29.69 5.57
N GLU A 453 2.78 30.57 6.57
CA GLU A 453 1.47 30.99 7.01
C GLU A 453 0.81 31.90 5.98
N SER A 454 -0.37 31.48 5.56
CA SER A 454 -1.21 32.27 4.69
C SER A 454 -2.67 32.24 5.15
N GLU A 455 -3.37 33.32 4.87
CA GLU A 455 -4.80 33.41 5.13
C GLU A 455 -5.58 32.50 4.17
N PRO A 456 -6.65 31.84 4.65
CA PRO A 456 -7.48 31.02 3.77
C PRO A 456 -8.08 31.86 2.65
N PRO A 457 -8.28 31.31 1.45
CA PRO A 457 -8.90 31.99 0.33
C PRO A 457 -10.20 32.71 0.72
N VAL A 458 -10.43 33.90 0.15
CA VAL A 458 -11.53 34.80 0.57
C VAL A 458 -12.90 34.13 0.50
N TYR A 459 -13.12 33.24 -0.49
CA TYR A 459 -14.38 32.51 -0.62
C TYR A 459 -14.61 31.51 0.53
N LEU A 460 -13.54 30.99 1.13
CA LEU A 460 -13.65 30.10 2.30
C LEU A 460 -14.06 30.88 3.55
N LYS A 461 -13.58 32.11 3.72
CA LYS A 461 -13.91 32.96 4.89
C LYS A 461 -15.40 33.15 5.08
N LYS A 462 -16.20 33.08 3.99
CA LYS A 462 -17.66 33.22 4.04
C LYS A 462 -18.37 31.94 4.50
N ASN A 463 -17.73 30.80 4.42
CA ASN A 463 -18.30 29.49 4.67
C ASN A 463 -17.81 28.84 5.99
N ILE A 464 -16.83 29.47 6.66
CA ILE A 464 -16.33 28.99 7.95
C ILE A 464 -17.43 29.18 9.00
N LYS A 465 -17.98 28.08 9.52
CA LYS A 465 -18.83 28.09 10.71
C LYS A 465 -17.94 27.99 11.94
N GLU A 466 -18.31 28.70 13.01
CA GLU A 466 -17.68 28.46 14.30
C GLU A 466 -17.84 26.98 14.66
N PRO A 467 -16.76 26.32 15.10
CA PRO A 467 -16.82 24.90 15.43
C PRO A 467 -17.86 24.68 16.52
N GLN A 468 -18.88 23.88 16.23
CA GLN A 468 -19.76 23.39 17.26
C GLN A 468 -18.97 22.44 18.15
N PRO A 469 -19.12 22.49 19.47
CA PRO A 469 -18.44 21.54 20.35
C PRO A 469 -18.81 20.13 19.92
N VAL A 470 -17.80 19.37 19.52
CA VAL A 470 -17.95 17.96 19.17
C VAL A 470 -18.39 17.24 20.45
N ILE A 471 -19.66 16.83 20.50
CA ILE A 471 -20.11 15.93 21.55
C ILE A 471 -19.45 14.58 21.26
N ARG A 472 -18.34 14.32 21.95
CA ARG A 472 -17.68 13.00 21.91
C ARG A 472 -18.70 11.96 22.35
N LYS A 473 -19.20 11.12 21.45
CA LYS A 473 -19.72 9.83 21.83
C LYS A 473 -18.50 8.96 22.11
N GLU A 474 -18.20 8.77 23.37
CA GLU A 474 -17.25 7.73 23.79
C GLU A 474 -17.80 6.39 23.30
N PHE A 475 -17.24 5.88 22.25
CA PHE A 475 -17.34 4.47 21.92
C PHE A 475 -16.25 3.75 22.73
N SER A 476 -16.64 3.20 23.86
CA SER A 476 -15.78 2.25 24.57
C SER A 476 -15.73 0.96 23.74
N PHE A 477 -14.71 0.83 22.91
CA PHE A 477 -14.42 -0.44 22.28
C PHE A 477 -13.52 -1.29 23.16
N PHE A 478 -14.02 -2.47 23.47
CA PHE A 478 -13.43 -3.70 23.97
C PHE A 478 -12.08 -3.59 24.72
N ASN A 479 -12.13 -3.94 26.00
CA ASN A 479 -10.97 -4.30 26.80
C ASN A 479 -10.20 -5.45 26.11
N LEU A 480 -9.14 -5.12 25.41
CA LEU A 480 -8.10 -6.09 25.09
C LEU A 480 -7.49 -6.56 26.42
N PRO A 481 -7.18 -7.86 26.60
CA PRO A 481 -6.54 -8.33 27.80
C PRO A 481 -5.20 -7.60 28.00
N ASP A 482 -5.02 -6.98 29.16
CA ASP A 482 -3.81 -6.23 29.58
C ASP A 482 -2.47 -6.96 29.38
N GLU A 483 -2.51 -8.24 29.07
CA GLU A 483 -1.33 -9.09 28.89
C GLU A 483 -0.65 -8.94 27.52
N TRP A 484 -1.40 -8.61 26.46
CA TRP A 484 -0.84 -8.44 25.11
C TRP A 484 -0.03 -7.15 24.96
N GLU A 485 -0.49 -6.06 25.54
CA GLU A 485 0.26 -4.78 25.56
C GLU A 485 1.62 -4.92 26.24
N LYS A 486 1.72 -5.78 27.27
CA LYS A 486 2.97 -5.96 28.02
C LYS A 486 4.01 -6.80 27.30
N VAL A 487 3.59 -7.74 26.44
CA VAL A 487 4.52 -8.63 25.73
C VAL A 487 5.14 -7.93 24.51
N CYS A 488 4.35 -7.31 23.66
CA CYS A 488 4.86 -6.56 22.50
C CYS A 488 5.68 -5.34 22.93
N TYR A 489 5.21 -4.57 23.93
CA TYR A 489 5.90 -3.40 24.43
C TYR A 489 7.23 -3.73 25.12
N ALA A 490 7.32 -4.85 25.85
CA ALA A 490 8.56 -5.28 26.49
C ALA A 490 9.64 -5.72 25.51
N VAL A 491 9.26 -6.35 24.40
CA VAL A 491 10.19 -6.79 23.36
C VAL A 491 10.75 -5.58 22.62
N VAL A 492 9.92 -4.69 22.11
CA VAL A 492 10.34 -3.49 21.37
C VAL A 492 11.18 -2.53 22.24
N LYS A 493 10.74 -2.22 23.47
CA LYS A 493 11.46 -1.31 24.38
C LYS A 493 12.84 -1.83 24.78
N LYS A 494 13.00 -3.14 24.93
CA LYS A 494 14.29 -3.76 25.29
C LYS A 494 15.28 -3.73 24.12
N TRP A 495 14.77 -3.81 22.90
CA TRP A 495 15.57 -3.87 21.68
C TRP A 495 16.09 -2.50 21.23
N ARG A 496 15.24 -1.50 21.12
CA ARG A 496 15.60 -0.18 20.57
C ARG A 496 16.27 0.77 21.56
N GLY A 497 16.19 0.53 22.84
CA GLY A 497 16.94 1.28 23.86
C GLY A 497 18.47 1.13 23.81
N ARG A 498 19.01 0.30 22.88
CA ARG A 498 20.47 0.13 22.68
C ARG A 498 21.03 0.87 21.46
N ARG A 499 20.18 1.44 20.61
CA ARG A 499 20.63 2.31 19.51
C ARG A 499 20.97 3.74 19.93
N ALA A 500 21.13 4.02 21.23
CA ALA A 500 21.75 5.26 21.65
C ALA A 500 23.20 5.30 21.12
N VAL A 501 23.42 6.24 20.20
CA VAL A 501 24.70 6.58 19.60
C VAL A 501 25.80 6.55 20.66
N PRO A 502 26.96 5.93 20.42
CA PRO A 502 28.10 6.07 21.32
C PRO A 502 28.48 7.54 21.35
N GLU A 503 28.41 8.16 22.52
CA GLU A 503 29.08 9.44 22.74
C GLU A 503 30.56 9.24 22.45
N ASP A 504 31.07 9.95 21.44
CA ASP A 504 32.49 10.05 21.14
C ASP A 504 33.24 10.57 22.36
N HIS A 505 34.19 9.76 22.80
CA HIS A 505 35.31 10.21 23.59
C HIS A 505 36.58 10.22 22.73
#